data_1ff21ed4a9dee6468be7fa0151ab69dc
#
_entry.id   1ff21ed4a9dee6468be7fa0151ab69dc
#
_cell.length_a   1.000
_cell.length_b   1.000
_cell.length_c   1.000
_cell.angle_alpha   90.00
_cell.angle_beta   90.00
_cell.angle_gamma   90.00
#
_symmetry.space_group_name_H-M   'P 1'
#
loop_
_entity.id
_entity.type
_entity.pdbx_description
1 polymer ?
#
loop_
_entity_poly.entity_id
_entity_poly.type
_entity_poly.pdbx_seq_one_letter_code
_entity_poly.pdbx_strand_id
1 'polypeptide(L)'
;MDNLSLKPVRKVKTDIGLTYDTSVDQIKNIVADIQNLIDDHPNTNKDGVVRFLEFGASSLDVMVLYFVNSPDWKLLIDTKQDINYKIIEIVKKHKSDFAYPSTSVYIEKQ
;
A
#
# COMPACT_ATOMS: atom_id res chain seq x y z
N MET A 1 -29.26 10.26 -3.53
CA MET A 1 -28.66 10.50 -3.34
C MET A 1 -27.85 10.72 -3.30
N ASP A 2 -27.80 11.00 -3.63
CA ASP A 2 -27.03 11.29 -3.64
C ASP A 2 -26.25 11.98 -3.43
N ASN A 3 -26.22 12.52 -3.08
CA ASN A 3 -25.39 13.28 -2.74
C ASN A 3 -24.06 13.04 -2.58
N LEU A 4 -23.73 12.35 -2.42
CA LEU A 4 -22.55 11.72 -2.36
C LEU A 4 -21.62 12.21 -3.36
N SER A 5 -22.04 12.49 -4.47
CA SER A 5 -21.21 13.02 -5.51
C SER A 5 -20.65 14.38 -5.19
N LEU A 6 -21.09 14.94 -4.11
CA LEU A 6 -20.57 16.23 -3.69
C LEU A 6 -19.12 16.20 -3.29
N LYS A 7 -18.63 15.03 -2.92
CA LYS A 7 -17.24 14.89 -2.53
C LYS A 7 -16.57 13.81 -3.34
N PRO A 8 -16.06 14.15 -4.50
CA PRO A 8 -15.41 13.16 -5.33
C PRO A 8 -14.20 12.59 -4.60
N VAL A 9 -14.19 11.27 -4.51
CA VAL A 9 -13.15 10.54 -3.83
C VAL A 9 -12.66 9.44 -4.75
N ARG A 10 -11.37 9.33 -4.90
CA ARG A 10 -10.79 8.30 -5.74
C ARG A 10 -10.20 7.20 -4.88
N LYS A 11 -10.60 5.97 -5.17
CA LYS A 11 -10.09 4.81 -4.46
C LYS A 11 -8.77 4.36 -5.06
N VAL A 12 -7.79 4.11 -4.20
CA VAL A 12 -6.51 3.53 -4.60
C VAL A 12 -6.31 2.26 -3.82
N LYS A 13 -6.11 1.16 -4.53
CA LYS A 13 -5.83 -0.12 -3.92
C LYS A 13 -4.50 -0.61 -4.43
N THR A 14 -3.60 -0.94 -3.50
CA THR A 14 -2.28 -1.44 -3.83
C THR A 14 -2.01 -2.66 -2.98
N ASP A 15 -1.44 -3.69 -3.58
CA ASP A 15 -1.01 -4.86 -2.84
C ASP A 15 0.51 -4.84 -2.78
N ILE A 16 1.05 -5.03 -1.58
CA ILE A 16 2.50 -5.17 -1.44
C ILE A 16 2.79 -6.59 -0.98
N GLY A 17 3.86 -7.15 -1.52
CA GLY A 17 4.28 -8.49 -1.17
C GLY A 17 5.54 -8.43 -0.32
N LEU A 18 5.51 -9.06 0.84
CA LEU A 18 6.66 -9.14 1.72
C LEU A 18 7.28 -10.53 1.61
N THR A 19 8.57 -10.63 1.90
CA THR A 19 9.24 -11.92 1.86
C THR A 19 8.69 -12.85 2.93
N TYR A 20 8.73 -14.15 2.65
CA TYR A 20 8.16 -15.14 3.56
C TYR A 20 8.86 -15.24 4.90
N ASP A 21 10.10 -14.76 4.99
CA ASP A 21 10.82 -14.77 6.26
C ASP A 21 10.45 -13.59 7.16
N THR A 22 9.52 -12.75 6.73
CA THR A 22 9.02 -11.67 7.57
C THR A 22 8.20 -12.27 8.71
N SER A 23 8.55 -11.92 9.94
CA SER A 23 7.86 -12.47 11.10
C SER A 23 6.48 -11.83 11.28
N VAL A 24 5.66 -12.49 12.09
CA VAL A 24 4.33 -11.95 12.40
C VAL A 24 4.44 -10.58 13.05
N ASP A 25 5.38 -10.40 13.95
CA ASP A 25 5.55 -9.10 14.61
C ASP A 25 5.96 -8.03 13.62
N GLN A 26 6.84 -8.35 12.69
CA GLN A 26 7.21 -7.40 11.64
C GLN A 26 6.00 -7.02 10.80
N ILE A 27 5.20 -8.01 10.40
CA ILE A 27 4.00 -7.74 9.61
C ILE A 27 3.04 -6.83 10.38
N LYS A 28 2.80 -7.13 11.65
CA LYS A 28 1.90 -6.31 12.45
C LYS A 28 2.38 -4.87 12.54
N ASN A 29 3.67 -4.67 12.75
CA ASN A 29 4.22 -3.33 12.85
C ASN A 29 4.17 -2.59 11.52
N ILE A 30 4.47 -3.29 10.43
CA ILE A 30 4.41 -2.69 9.10
C ILE A 30 2.97 -2.27 8.79
N VAL A 31 2.00 -3.14 9.04
CA VAL A 31 0.59 -2.84 8.80
C VAL A 31 0.16 -1.63 9.62
N ALA A 32 0.52 -1.60 10.89
CA ALA A 32 0.16 -0.48 11.77
C ALA A 32 0.77 0.83 11.29
N ASP A 33 2.04 0.80 10.89
CA ASP A 33 2.70 2.01 10.44
C ASP A 33 2.11 2.53 9.12
N ILE A 34 1.79 1.62 8.20
CA ILE A 34 1.19 2.04 6.95
C ILE A 34 -0.22 2.57 7.19
N GLN A 35 -0.98 1.93 8.08
CA GLN A 35 -2.31 2.43 8.43
C GLN A 35 -2.22 3.86 8.98
N ASN A 36 -1.27 4.11 9.87
CA ASN A 36 -1.07 5.46 10.39
C ASN A 36 -0.66 6.43 9.29
N LEU A 37 0.17 5.97 8.37
CA LEU A 37 0.60 6.81 7.25
C LEU A 37 -0.58 7.30 6.42
N ILE A 38 -1.49 6.40 6.06
CA ILE A 38 -2.62 6.81 5.23
C ILE A 38 -3.65 7.59 6.02
N ASP A 39 -3.78 7.31 7.32
CA ASP A 39 -4.72 8.08 8.15
C ASP A 39 -4.23 9.51 8.36
N ASP A 40 -2.94 9.70 8.44
CA ASP A 40 -2.35 11.01 8.70
C ASP A 40 -2.07 11.83 7.45
N HIS A 41 -2.15 11.22 6.28
CA HIS A 41 -1.79 11.92 5.06
C HIS A 41 -2.83 13.00 4.75
N PRO A 42 -2.38 14.22 4.43
CA PRO A 42 -3.32 15.34 4.22
C PRO A 42 -4.23 15.17 3.01
N ASN A 43 -3.84 14.35 2.05
CA ASN A 43 -4.62 14.20 0.82
C ASN A 43 -5.55 12.99 0.85
N THR A 44 -5.56 12.23 1.92
CA THR A 44 -6.42 11.06 2.04
C THR A 44 -7.46 11.26 3.13
N ASN A 45 -8.55 10.51 3.05
CA ASN A 45 -9.50 10.51 4.16
C ASN A 45 -9.12 9.40 5.14
N LYS A 46 -9.94 9.21 6.17
CA LYS A 46 -9.62 8.25 7.22
C LYS A 46 -10.35 6.92 7.05
N ASP A 47 -10.84 6.67 5.85
CA ASP A 47 -11.56 5.43 5.56
C ASP A 47 -10.65 4.34 5.01
N GLY A 48 -9.37 4.64 4.87
CA GLY A 48 -8.41 3.66 4.34
C GLY A 48 -8.21 2.48 5.27
N VAL A 49 -7.81 1.35 4.71
CA VAL A 49 -7.63 0.10 5.45
C VAL A 49 -6.36 -0.58 4.96
N VAL A 50 -5.53 -1.02 5.90
CA VAL A 50 -4.33 -1.79 5.59
C VAL A 50 -4.41 -3.10 6.35
N ARG A 51 -4.36 -4.21 5.62
CA ARG A 51 -4.47 -5.54 6.25
C ARG A 51 -3.62 -6.54 5.50
N PHE A 52 -3.08 -7.49 6.24
CA PHE A 52 -2.45 -8.66 5.64
C PHE A 52 -3.56 -9.65 5.32
N LEU A 53 -3.76 -9.94 4.05
CA LEU A 53 -4.91 -10.74 3.63
C LEU A 53 -4.57 -12.10 3.08
N GLU A 54 -3.46 -12.25 2.38
CA GLU A 54 -3.24 -13.48 1.61
C GLU A 54 -1.80 -13.92 1.61
N PHE A 55 -1.65 -15.23 1.45
CA PHE A 55 -0.35 -15.83 1.19
C PHE A 55 -0.24 -15.98 -0.33
N GLY A 56 0.63 -15.18 -0.92
CA GLY A 56 0.87 -15.28 -2.36
C GLY A 56 1.78 -16.45 -2.69
N ALA A 57 2.02 -16.65 -3.97
CA ALA A 57 2.88 -17.73 -4.42
C ALA A 57 4.29 -17.60 -3.86
N SER A 58 4.79 -16.38 -3.77
CA SER A 58 6.15 -16.12 -3.28
C SER A 58 6.17 -14.96 -2.29
N SER A 59 5.02 -14.60 -1.73
CA SER A 59 4.94 -13.39 -0.92
C SER A 59 3.85 -13.47 0.11
N LEU A 60 4.00 -12.63 1.13
CA LEU A 60 2.95 -12.39 2.11
C LEU A 60 2.29 -11.08 1.69
N ASP A 61 1.04 -11.14 1.26
CA ASP A 61 0.39 -10.02 0.59
C ASP A 61 -0.39 -9.14 1.56
N VAL A 62 0.00 -7.87 1.59
CA VAL A 62 -0.65 -6.85 2.40
C VAL A 62 -1.43 -5.92 1.48
N MET A 63 -2.71 -5.77 1.75
CA MET A 63 -3.55 -4.85 0.98
C MET A 63 -3.46 -3.46 1.60
N VAL A 64 -3.20 -2.46 0.77
CA VAL A 64 -3.22 -1.06 1.18
C VAL A 64 -4.30 -0.37 0.37
N LEU A 65 -5.34 0.05 1.06
CA LEU A 65 -6.48 0.72 0.44
C LEU A 65 -6.63 2.10 1.04
N TYR A 66 -6.73 3.11 0.20
CA TYR A 66 -6.98 4.46 0.69
C TYR A 66 -7.76 5.25 -0.35
N PHE A 67 -8.25 6.40 0.09
CA PHE A 67 -9.08 7.25 -0.76
C PHE A 67 -8.47 8.65 -0.78
N VAL A 68 -8.33 9.18 -1.98
CA VAL A 68 -7.79 10.53 -2.18
C VAL A 68 -8.96 11.49 -2.35
N ASN A 69 -8.98 12.55 -1.55
CA ASN A 69 -10.10 13.50 -1.49
C ASN A 69 -10.02 14.54 -2.59
N SER A 70 -9.90 14.11 -3.84
CA SER A 70 -9.85 15.05 -4.95
C SER A 70 -10.05 14.33 -6.26
N PRO A 71 -10.70 14.96 -7.23
CA PRO A 71 -10.79 14.41 -8.58
C PRO A 71 -9.54 14.71 -9.40
N ASP A 72 -8.62 15.49 -8.86
CA ASP A 72 -7.43 15.90 -9.60
C ASP A 72 -6.50 14.72 -9.82
N TRP A 73 -6.27 14.38 -11.07
CA TRP A 73 -5.43 13.27 -11.45
C TRP A 73 -3.99 13.43 -10.96
N LYS A 74 -3.47 14.65 -11.10
CA LYS A 74 -2.10 14.92 -10.70
C LYS A 74 -1.92 14.77 -9.19
N LEU A 75 -2.89 15.26 -8.43
CA LEU A 75 -2.84 15.12 -6.98
C LEU A 75 -2.90 13.64 -6.59
N LEU A 76 -3.70 12.84 -7.28
CA LEU A 76 -3.78 11.41 -7.03
C LEU A 76 -2.43 10.75 -7.24
N ILE A 77 -1.77 11.06 -8.34
CA ILE A 77 -0.48 10.48 -8.68
C ILE A 77 0.59 10.90 -7.67
N ASP A 78 0.60 12.16 -7.31
CA ASP A 78 1.57 12.66 -6.34
C ASP A 78 1.38 12.03 -4.97
N THR A 79 0.12 11.86 -4.57
CA THR A 79 -0.20 11.22 -3.30
C THR A 79 0.24 9.77 -3.30
N LYS A 80 -0.05 9.07 -4.38
CA LYS A 80 0.34 7.67 -4.51
C LYS A 80 1.85 7.50 -4.43
N GLN A 81 2.58 8.36 -5.10
CA GLN A 81 4.04 8.32 -5.08
C GLN A 81 4.58 8.57 -3.67
N ASP A 82 4.04 9.57 -3.00
CA ASP A 82 4.49 9.91 -1.65
C ASP A 82 4.24 8.76 -0.68
N ILE A 83 3.06 8.17 -0.76
CA ILE A 83 2.73 7.03 0.10
C ILE A 83 3.63 5.85 -0.22
N ASN A 84 3.88 5.59 -1.49
CA ASN A 84 4.75 4.48 -1.88
C ASN A 84 6.18 4.65 -1.34
N TYR A 85 6.73 5.86 -1.39
CA TYR A 85 8.05 6.11 -0.82
C TYR A 85 8.07 5.78 0.66
N LYS A 86 7.03 6.19 1.37
CA LYS A 86 6.97 5.97 2.81
C LYS A 86 6.75 4.52 3.16
N ILE A 87 6.01 3.78 2.32
CA ILE A 87 5.84 2.35 2.50
C ILE A 87 7.20 1.65 2.40
N ILE A 88 8.01 2.03 1.42
CA ILE A 88 9.34 1.44 1.28
C ILE A 88 10.16 1.70 2.55
N GLU A 89 10.11 2.92 3.07
CA GLU A 89 10.85 3.24 4.29
C GLU A 89 10.36 2.44 5.49
N ILE A 90 9.05 2.28 5.60
CA ILE A 90 8.46 1.51 6.70
C ILE A 90 8.91 0.06 6.65
N VAL A 91 8.85 -0.55 5.46
CA VAL A 91 9.25 -1.95 5.31
C VAL A 91 10.72 -2.13 5.70
N LYS A 92 11.57 -1.23 5.24
CA LYS A 92 12.99 -1.32 5.57
C LYS A 92 13.27 -1.02 7.03
N LYS A 93 12.53 -0.11 7.62
CA LYS A 93 12.65 0.21 9.03
C LYS A 93 12.43 -1.03 9.90
N HIS A 94 11.51 -1.87 9.50
CA HIS A 94 11.20 -3.09 10.24
C HIS A 94 12.01 -4.30 9.76
N LYS A 95 13.05 -4.04 8.97
CA LYS A 95 14.00 -5.06 8.53
C LYS A 95 13.36 -6.15 7.68
N SER A 96 12.28 -5.82 7.01
CA SER A 96 11.66 -6.70 6.03
C SER A 96 12.08 -6.28 4.64
N ASP A 97 11.56 -6.96 3.65
CA ASP A 97 11.86 -6.64 2.27
C ASP A 97 10.68 -7.04 1.41
N PHE A 98 10.68 -6.54 0.19
CA PHE A 98 9.63 -6.87 -0.77
C PHE A 98 9.99 -8.16 -1.48
N ALA A 99 8.99 -9.00 -1.69
CA ALA A 99 9.15 -10.22 -2.44
C ALA A 99 9.00 -9.91 -3.93
N TYR A 100 9.90 -10.41 -4.73
CA TYR A 100 9.85 -10.23 -6.17
C TYR A 100 9.31 -11.50 -6.82
N PRO A 101 8.46 -11.37 -7.84
CA PRO A 101 7.93 -12.56 -8.49
C PRO A 101 9.07 -13.35 -9.13
N SER A 102 9.08 -14.63 -8.88
CA SER A 102 10.15 -15.48 -9.41
C SER A 102 10.07 -15.57 -10.93
N THR A 103 8.89 -15.41 -11.48
CA THR A 103 8.71 -15.48 -12.92
C THR A 103 9.25 -14.26 -13.64
N SER A 104 9.54 -13.21 -12.97
CA SER A 104 10.05 -12.02 -13.62
C SER A 104 11.47 -12.21 -14.09
N VAL A 105 12.04 -13.26 -13.68
CA VAL A 105 13.39 -13.51 -14.06
C VAL A 105 13.47 -13.86 -15.48
N TYR A 106 13.13 -13.98 -16.18
CA TYR A 106 13.24 -14.33 -17.28
C TYR A 106 13.21 -13.65 -18.28
N ILE A 107 13.04 -13.37 -18.11
CA ILE A 107 13.01 -12.80 -18.72
C ILE A 107 13.42 -12.33 -19.37
N GLU A 108 13.61 -12.32 -19.64
CA GLU A 108 14.05 -11.86 -19.97
C GLU A 108 14.52 -12.06 -20.68
N LYS A 109 14.79 -12.43 -21.19
CA LYS A 109 15.29 -12.54 -21.63
C LYS A 109 15.22 -12.46 -22.44
N GLN A 110 15.09 -12.43 -22.78
CA GLN A 110 15.07 -12.08 -23.26
C GLN A 110 15.21 -11.71 -23.63
#